data_586a034cb32c505fbccc029dce26622f
#
_entry.id   586a034cb32c505fbccc029dce26622f
#
_cell.length_a   1.000
_cell.length_b   1.000
_cell.length_c   1.000
_cell.angle_alpha   90.00
_cell.angle_beta   90.00
_cell.angle_gamma   90.00
#
_symmetry.space_group_name_H-M   'P 1'
#
loop_
_entity.id
_entity.type
_entity.pdbx_description
1 polymer ?
#
loop_
_entity_poly.entity_id
_entity_poly.type
_entity_poly.pdbx_seq_one_letter_code
_entity_poly.pdbx_strand_id
1 'polypeptide(L)'
;LDGLRYFDPSEDYDTQRTLQSCAGFSYSNMNIETSSFSNFKNEMLPTGNGSIGGIVVKTYDGSSLVLALNSTDDVEFNGERCELLNIEDFNILFEEDFEAYSNFDEISGDWTNYIEEGTRDWIARTTTDTGNPGSRIAQISAYNSGDASTVSWLITPGIDLDAQEFEFFDFESSNSYSDGSELELLI
;
A
#
# COMPACT_ATOMS: atom_id res chain seq x y z
N LEU A 1 9.88 -12.62 -13.02
CA LEU A 1 9.17 -13.46 -14.02
C LEU A 1 10.09 -13.93 -15.15
N ASP A 2 11.36 -13.52 -15.19
CA ASP A 2 12.29 -13.83 -16.28
C ASP A 2 12.50 -15.36 -16.41
N GLY A 3 12.30 -15.86 -17.61
CA GLY A 3 12.45 -17.28 -17.90
C GLY A 3 11.31 -18.17 -17.43
N LEU A 4 10.22 -17.58 -16.92
CA LEU A 4 9.04 -18.33 -16.56
C LEU A 4 8.02 -18.39 -17.71
N ARG A 5 7.21 -19.44 -17.69
CA ARG A 5 6.09 -19.60 -18.61
C ARG A 5 4.80 -19.09 -17.99
N TYR A 6 3.80 -18.85 -18.81
CA TYR A 6 2.47 -18.54 -18.33
C TYR A 6 1.94 -19.61 -17.38
N PHE A 7 2.13 -20.89 -17.74
CA PHE A 7 1.77 -22.03 -16.91
C PHE A 7 3.01 -22.79 -16.43
N ASP A 8 3.02 -23.14 -15.16
CA ASP A 8 4.09 -23.95 -14.55
C ASP A 8 3.76 -25.44 -14.71
N PRO A 9 4.59 -26.24 -15.42
CA PRO A 9 4.32 -27.64 -15.62
C PRO A 9 4.31 -28.49 -14.34
N SER A 10 4.78 -27.94 -13.22
CA SER A 10 4.72 -28.61 -11.91
C SER A 10 3.39 -28.44 -11.19
N GLU A 11 2.51 -27.57 -11.69
CA GLU A 11 1.16 -27.32 -11.15
C GLU A 11 0.13 -28.13 -11.93
N ASP A 12 -0.97 -28.50 -11.25
CA ASP A 12 -1.97 -29.41 -11.84
C ASP A 12 -3.01 -28.71 -12.72
N TYR A 13 -3.48 -27.52 -12.29
CA TYR A 13 -4.64 -26.88 -12.93
C TYR A 13 -4.36 -25.47 -13.42
N ASP A 14 -3.96 -24.58 -12.55
CA ASP A 14 -3.82 -23.16 -12.84
C ASP A 14 -2.54 -22.63 -12.23
N THR A 15 -1.86 -21.73 -12.93
CA THR A 15 -0.66 -21.05 -12.44
C THR A 15 -0.96 -19.56 -12.26
N GLN A 16 -0.59 -19.04 -11.10
CA GLN A 16 -0.64 -17.60 -10.85
C GLN A 16 0.73 -16.96 -11.02
N ARG A 17 0.75 -15.78 -11.65
CA ARG A 17 1.94 -14.93 -11.82
C ARG A 17 1.60 -13.53 -11.37
N THR A 18 2.45 -12.93 -10.56
CA THR A 18 2.23 -11.60 -10.02
C THR A 18 2.66 -10.53 -11.02
N LEU A 19 1.74 -9.67 -11.36
CA LEU A 19 1.99 -8.39 -12.02
C LEU A 19 2.26 -7.34 -10.94
N GLN A 20 3.14 -6.42 -11.25
CA GLN A 20 3.49 -5.31 -10.39
C GLN A 20 3.39 -4.01 -11.17
N SER A 21 2.77 -2.98 -10.58
CA SER A 21 2.74 -1.67 -11.22
C SER A 21 4.13 -1.05 -11.29
N CYS A 22 4.35 -0.14 -12.24
CA CYS A 22 5.60 0.60 -12.36
C CYS A 22 5.57 1.93 -11.58
N ALA A 23 4.51 2.22 -10.86
CA ALA A 23 4.32 3.48 -10.17
C ALA A 23 4.34 3.31 -8.66
N GLY A 24 5.10 4.15 -7.98
CA GLY A 24 5.15 4.23 -6.51
C GLY A 24 6.01 3.15 -5.84
N PHE A 25 6.17 3.25 -4.53
CA PHE A 25 6.86 2.27 -3.69
C PHE A 25 5.97 1.08 -3.33
N SER A 26 4.73 1.35 -2.97
CA SER A 26 3.73 0.32 -2.70
C SER A 26 3.12 -0.13 -4.01
N TYR A 27 3.86 -0.96 -4.71
CA TYR A 27 3.41 -1.49 -5.99
C TYR A 27 2.05 -2.18 -5.84
N SER A 28 1.08 -1.71 -6.61
CA SER A 28 -0.15 -2.47 -6.75
C SER A 28 0.18 -3.80 -7.41
N ASN A 29 -0.12 -4.88 -6.72
CA ASN A 29 0.06 -6.21 -7.24
C ASN A 29 -1.29 -6.77 -7.70
N MET A 30 -1.26 -7.46 -8.83
CA MET A 30 -2.39 -8.24 -9.32
C MET A 30 -1.87 -9.55 -9.88
N ASN A 31 -2.54 -10.66 -9.59
CA ASN A 31 -2.16 -11.92 -10.19
C ASN A 31 -2.90 -12.13 -11.52
N ILE A 32 -2.17 -12.54 -12.54
CA ILE A 32 -2.74 -13.22 -13.70
C ILE A 32 -2.83 -14.72 -13.39
N GLU A 33 -3.90 -15.36 -13.85
CA GLU A 33 -4.07 -16.79 -13.71
C GLU A 33 -4.16 -17.44 -15.10
N THR A 34 -3.36 -18.45 -15.31
CA THR A 34 -3.31 -19.21 -16.57
C THR A 34 -3.64 -20.66 -16.33
N SER A 35 -4.69 -21.15 -16.98
CA SER A 35 -5.10 -22.54 -16.89
C SER A 35 -4.17 -23.47 -17.66
N SER A 36 -3.99 -24.68 -17.15
CA SER A 36 -3.30 -25.77 -17.85
C SER A 36 -3.94 -26.16 -19.19
N PHE A 37 -5.15 -25.69 -19.44
CA PHE A 37 -5.88 -25.91 -20.71
C PHE A 37 -5.68 -24.78 -21.73
N SER A 38 -5.02 -23.68 -21.34
CA SER A 38 -4.76 -22.57 -22.25
C SER A 38 -3.84 -22.99 -23.40
N ASN A 39 -4.14 -22.51 -24.62
CA ASN A 39 -3.35 -22.80 -25.80
C ASN A 39 -1.96 -22.13 -25.76
N PHE A 40 -1.80 -21.04 -25.01
CA PHE A 40 -0.55 -20.30 -24.80
C PHE A 40 0.21 -20.68 -23.55
N LYS A 41 -0.21 -21.70 -22.80
CA LYS A 41 0.37 -22.10 -21.52
C LYS A 41 1.89 -22.32 -21.53
N ASN A 42 2.44 -22.73 -22.68
CA ASN A 42 3.86 -23.00 -22.83
C ASN A 42 4.68 -21.78 -23.29
N GLU A 43 4.01 -20.68 -23.62
CA GLU A 43 4.68 -19.44 -24.01
C GLU A 43 5.41 -18.82 -22.83
N MET A 44 6.48 -18.09 -23.16
CA MET A 44 7.26 -17.40 -22.14
C MET A 44 6.59 -16.09 -21.78
N LEU A 45 6.63 -15.74 -20.51
CA LEU A 45 6.19 -14.43 -20.04
C LEU A 45 7.10 -13.34 -20.62
N PRO A 46 6.54 -12.22 -21.09
CA PRO A 46 7.34 -11.08 -21.49
C PRO A 46 8.05 -10.47 -20.27
N THR A 47 9.21 -9.87 -20.50
CA THR A 47 10.08 -9.33 -19.44
C THR A 47 9.98 -7.83 -19.26
N GLY A 48 9.33 -7.13 -20.20
CA GLY A 48 9.18 -5.68 -20.22
C GLY A 48 8.02 -5.16 -19.38
N ASN A 49 7.72 -3.88 -19.56
CA ASN A 49 6.54 -3.22 -19.05
C ASN A 49 5.57 -2.83 -20.16
N GLY A 50 4.36 -2.46 -19.80
CA GLY A 50 3.34 -2.00 -20.73
C GLY A 50 1.93 -2.17 -20.17
N SER A 51 1.00 -2.53 -21.04
CA SER A 51 -0.39 -2.74 -20.70
C SER A 51 -0.79 -4.21 -20.80
N ILE A 52 -1.78 -4.58 -20.02
CA ILE A 52 -2.39 -5.90 -20.04
C ILE A 52 -3.90 -5.76 -19.92
N GLY A 53 -4.63 -6.51 -20.73
CA GLY A 53 -6.08 -6.63 -20.69
C GLY A 53 -6.48 -8.04 -20.24
N GLY A 54 -7.68 -8.18 -19.68
CA GLY A 54 -8.20 -9.48 -19.28
C GLY A 54 -9.53 -9.37 -18.56
N ILE A 55 -10.03 -10.50 -18.12
CA ILE A 55 -11.27 -10.59 -17.36
C ILE A 55 -10.93 -10.83 -15.89
N VAL A 56 -11.45 -9.95 -15.02
CA VAL A 56 -11.31 -10.14 -13.57
C VAL A 56 -12.27 -11.24 -13.13
N VAL A 57 -11.71 -12.29 -12.57
CA VAL A 57 -12.45 -13.45 -12.06
C VAL A 57 -12.02 -13.77 -10.63
N LYS A 58 -12.80 -14.59 -9.95
CA LYS A 58 -12.39 -15.16 -8.66
C LYS A 58 -11.60 -16.45 -8.90
N THR A 59 -10.62 -16.69 -8.04
CA THR A 59 -9.97 -18.01 -7.93
C THR A 59 -11.00 -19.10 -7.66
N TYR A 60 -10.66 -20.36 -7.94
CA TYR A 60 -11.56 -21.51 -7.75
C TYR A 60 -12.14 -21.58 -6.33
N ASP A 61 -11.34 -21.28 -5.32
CA ASP A 61 -11.75 -21.24 -3.90
C ASP A 61 -12.50 -19.95 -3.51
N GLY A 62 -12.58 -18.98 -4.44
CA GLY A 62 -13.24 -17.68 -4.23
C GLY A 62 -12.51 -16.72 -3.29
N SER A 63 -11.30 -17.06 -2.85
CA SER A 63 -10.53 -16.27 -1.85
C SER A 63 -9.91 -15.01 -2.43
N SER A 64 -9.61 -14.97 -3.73
CA SER A 64 -8.88 -13.89 -4.37
C SER A 64 -9.45 -13.52 -5.74
N LEU A 65 -9.12 -12.31 -6.19
CA LEU A 65 -9.37 -11.86 -7.56
C LEU A 65 -8.10 -12.01 -8.39
N VAL A 66 -8.26 -12.52 -9.59
CA VAL A 66 -7.18 -12.70 -10.57
C VAL A 66 -7.61 -12.18 -11.94
N LEU A 67 -6.64 -11.86 -12.78
CA LEU A 67 -6.86 -11.49 -14.17
C LEU A 67 -6.68 -12.73 -15.06
N ALA A 68 -7.76 -13.18 -15.69
CA ALA A 68 -7.72 -14.26 -16.66
C ALA A 68 -7.51 -13.70 -18.06
N LEU A 69 -6.54 -14.24 -18.80
CA LEU A 69 -6.23 -13.85 -20.16
C LEU A 69 -6.98 -14.76 -21.17
N ASN A 70 -7.45 -14.15 -22.25
CA ASN A 70 -8.00 -14.93 -23.39
C ASN A 70 -6.91 -15.33 -24.37
N SER A 71 -5.89 -14.47 -24.53
CA SER A 71 -4.82 -14.60 -25.51
C SER A 71 -3.59 -13.86 -25.01
N THR A 72 -2.43 -14.23 -25.54
CA THR A 72 -1.19 -13.43 -25.32
C THR A 72 -1.20 -12.10 -26.05
N ASP A 73 -2.10 -11.89 -27.02
CA ASP A 73 -2.33 -10.58 -27.65
C ASP A 73 -2.90 -9.54 -26.68
N ASP A 74 -3.45 -9.99 -25.55
CA ASP A 74 -3.93 -9.11 -24.49
C ASP A 74 -2.77 -8.52 -23.64
N VAL A 75 -1.52 -8.90 -23.93
CA VAL A 75 -0.32 -8.49 -23.19
C VAL A 75 0.63 -7.72 -24.10
N GLU A 76 0.76 -6.43 -23.86
CA GLU A 76 1.61 -5.52 -24.61
C GLU A 76 2.76 -4.98 -23.74
N PHE A 77 3.67 -5.86 -23.33
CA PHE A 77 4.84 -5.49 -22.51
C PHE A 77 6.07 -5.25 -23.42
N ASN A 78 6.01 -4.18 -24.19
CA ASN A 78 7.01 -3.82 -25.19
C ASN A 78 8.02 -2.75 -24.71
N GLY A 79 7.79 -2.16 -23.53
CA GLY A 79 8.69 -1.20 -22.92
C GLY A 79 9.84 -1.87 -22.16
N GLU A 80 10.81 -1.08 -21.77
CA GLU A 80 11.87 -1.54 -20.87
C GLU A 80 11.28 -1.91 -19.51
N ARG A 81 11.84 -2.91 -18.85
CA ARG A 81 11.39 -3.29 -17.52
C ARG A 81 11.58 -2.12 -16.56
N CYS A 82 10.56 -1.84 -15.76
CA CYS A 82 10.65 -0.82 -14.73
C CYS A 82 11.74 -1.20 -13.72
N GLU A 83 12.62 -0.27 -13.44
CA GLU A 83 13.49 -0.37 -12.29
C GLU A 83 12.64 -0.26 -11.02
N LEU A 84 12.88 -1.15 -10.08
CA LEU A 84 12.25 -1.08 -8.78
C LEU A 84 12.82 0.15 -8.05
N LEU A 85 11.94 1.08 -7.70
CA LEU A 85 12.34 2.17 -6.83
C LEU A 85 12.67 1.61 -5.46
N ASN A 86 13.86 1.93 -4.96
CA ASN A 86 14.30 1.53 -3.65
C ASN A 86 14.24 2.76 -2.75
N ILE A 87 13.61 2.65 -1.59
CA ILE A 87 13.51 3.80 -0.66
C ILE A 87 14.90 4.34 -0.30
N GLU A 88 15.92 3.49 -0.31
CA GLU A 88 17.32 3.86 -0.06
C GLU A 88 17.92 4.78 -1.14
N ASP A 89 17.31 4.85 -2.33
CA ASP A 89 17.76 5.72 -3.43
C ASP A 89 17.25 7.17 -3.28
N PHE A 90 16.40 7.43 -2.28
CA PHE A 90 15.78 8.74 -2.05
C PHE A 90 16.36 9.44 -0.82
N ASN A 91 16.39 10.76 -0.88
CA ASN A 91 16.74 11.58 0.27
C ASN A 91 15.51 11.74 1.18
N ILE A 92 15.66 11.44 2.45
CA ILE A 92 14.61 11.66 3.43
C ILE A 92 14.57 13.16 3.71
N LEU A 93 13.44 13.81 3.41
CA LEU A 93 13.20 15.22 3.71
C LEU A 93 12.53 15.39 5.07
N PHE A 94 11.70 14.45 5.45
CA PHE A 94 11.00 14.44 6.71
C PHE A 94 10.74 12.98 7.14
N GLU A 95 10.98 12.69 8.40
CA GLU A 95 10.72 11.38 9.00
C GLU A 95 10.21 11.58 10.43
N GLU A 96 9.20 10.85 10.82
CA GLU A 96 8.68 10.84 12.18
C GLU A 96 8.25 9.44 12.58
N ASP A 97 8.87 8.89 13.59
CA ASP A 97 8.58 7.59 14.17
C ASP A 97 7.88 7.67 15.55
N PHE A 98 7.65 8.88 16.02
CA PHE A 98 7.05 9.19 17.32
C PHE A 98 7.79 8.64 18.53
N GLU A 99 8.96 8.05 18.38
CA GLU A 99 9.71 7.43 19.51
C GLU A 99 10.25 8.46 20.51
N ALA A 100 10.32 9.74 20.13
CA ALA A 100 10.71 10.83 21.01
C ALA A 100 9.66 11.15 22.09
N TYR A 101 8.41 10.75 21.88
CA TYR A 101 7.31 11.00 22.82
C TYR A 101 7.19 9.88 23.83
N SER A 102 6.73 10.22 25.05
CA SER A 102 6.31 9.22 26.03
C SER A 102 4.92 8.68 25.72
N ASN A 103 4.59 7.50 26.24
CA ASN A 103 3.27 6.92 26.05
C ASN A 103 2.19 7.81 26.72
N PHE A 104 1.18 8.21 25.96
CA PHE A 104 0.10 9.14 26.27
C PHE A 104 0.47 10.64 26.20
N ASP A 105 1.65 10.99 25.76
CA ASP A 105 1.96 12.41 25.53
C ASP A 105 1.15 12.94 24.33
N GLU A 106 0.72 14.18 24.43
CA GLU A 106 0.19 14.95 23.30
C GLU A 106 1.30 15.16 22.25
N ILE A 107 0.98 14.91 20.98
CA ILE A 107 1.92 15.18 19.90
C ILE A 107 1.98 16.70 19.70
N SER A 108 3.19 17.25 19.80
CA SER A 108 3.45 18.68 19.83
C SER A 108 4.82 19.01 19.20
N GLY A 109 5.37 20.18 19.51
CA GLY A 109 6.66 20.62 18.95
C GLY A 109 6.48 21.21 17.56
N ASP A 110 7.09 20.58 16.55
CA ASP A 110 6.96 21.03 15.16
C ASP A 110 5.64 20.61 14.51
N TRP A 111 4.93 19.65 15.13
CA TRP A 111 3.60 19.24 14.71
C TRP A 111 2.52 20.18 15.22
N THR A 112 1.48 20.37 14.41
CA THR A 112 0.24 21.05 14.85
C THR A 112 -0.83 20.02 15.09
N ASN A 113 -1.29 19.93 16.33
CA ASN A 113 -2.36 19.05 16.79
C ASN A 113 -3.61 19.91 17.00
N TYR A 114 -4.57 19.80 16.09
CA TYR A 114 -5.73 20.69 16.05
C TYR A 114 -7.04 19.93 16.15
N ILE A 115 -7.83 20.28 17.15
CA ILE A 115 -9.18 19.73 17.35
C ILE A 115 -10.17 20.67 16.65
N GLU A 116 -10.86 20.18 15.63
CA GLU A 116 -11.91 20.90 14.93
C GLU A 116 -13.27 20.66 15.60
N GLU A 117 -13.57 19.40 15.92
CA GLU A 117 -14.80 19.01 16.64
C GLU A 117 -14.49 17.99 17.73
N GLY A 118 -15.20 18.09 18.85
CA GLY A 118 -15.08 17.17 19.98
C GLY A 118 -13.99 17.60 20.98
N THR A 119 -13.42 16.62 21.67
CA THR A 119 -12.46 16.83 22.75
C THR A 119 -11.20 15.99 22.63
N ARG A 120 -11.01 15.28 21.52
CA ARG A 120 -9.90 14.34 21.33
C ARG A 120 -8.82 14.93 20.45
N ASP A 121 -7.63 14.88 20.95
CA ASP A 121 -6.38 15.20 20.27
C ASP A 121 -5.62 13.93 19.85
N TRP A 122 -4.60 14.10 19.04
CA TRP A 122 -3.65 13.05 18.71
C TRP A 122 -2.61 12.90 19.83
N ILE A 123 -2.40 11.68 20.27
CA ILE A 123 -1.45 11.34 21.31
C ILE A 123 -0.47 10.26 20.85
N ALA A 124 0.71 10.26 21.40
CA ALA A 124 1.66 9.17 21.23
C ALA A 124 1.24 7.96 22.06
N ARG A 125 1.19 6.79 21.43
CA ARG A 125 0.82 5.52 22.11
C ARG A 125 1.83 4.45 21.82
N THR A 126 2.09 3.60 22.81
CA THR A 126 2.81 2.35 22.57
C THR A 126 1.87 1.36 21.90
N THR A 127 2.21 0.93 20.68
CA THR A 127 1.42 -0.07 19.99
C THR A 127 1.57 -1.46 20.63
N THR A 128 0.48 -2.22 20.60
CA THR A 128 0.45 -3.64 20.95
C THR A 128 0.26 -4.53 19.74
N ASP A 129 0.23 -3.94 18.54
CA ASP A 129 0.04 -4.66 17.30
C ASP A 129 1.17 -5.66 17.07
N THR A 130 0.81 -6.80 16.52
CA THR A 130 1.75 -7.92 16.32
C THR A 130 2.85 -7.64 15.31
N GLY A 131 2.64 -6.66 14.42
CA GLY A 131 3.61 -6.27 13.40
C GLY A 131 4.79 -5.47 13.97
N ASN A 132 4.54 -4.60 14.94
CA ASN A 132 5.55 -3.72 15.52
C ASN A 132 5.31 -3.43 17.01
N PRO A 133 5.34 -4.48 17.86
CA PRO A 133 4.99 -4.33 19.27
C PRO A 133 6.01 -3.49 20.03
N GLY A 134 5.52 -2.50 20.77
CA GLY A 134 6.35 -1.65 21.61
C GLY A 134 6.78 -0.33 20.98
N SER A 135 6.61 -0.14 19.67
CA SER A 135 6.85 1.14 18.98
C SER A 135 5.84 2.20 19.38
N ARG A 136 6.21 3.45 19.17
CA ARG A 136 5.29 4.57 19.28
C ARG A 136 4.54 4.78 17.97
N ILE A 137 3.31 5.21 18.12
CA ILE A 137 2.43 5.61 17.01
C ILE A 137 1.69 6.88 17.39
N ALA A 138 1.29 7.66 16.41
CA ALA A 138 0.25 8.67 16.60
C ALA A 138 -1.11 7.99 16.64
N GLN A 139 -1.88 8.21 17.69
CA GLN A 139 -3.21 7.64 17.86
C GLN A 139 -4.23 8.72 18.20
N ILE A 140 -5.39 8.61 17.57
CA ILE A 140 -6.61 9.29 18.02
C ILE A 140 -7.70 8.25 18.32
N SER A 141 -8.54 8.52 19.32
CA SER A 141 -9.64 7.64 19.67
C SER A 141 -10.81 8.42 20.25
N ALA A 142 -11.96 8.29 19.66
CA ALA A 142 -13.22 8.83 20.18
C ALA A 142 -13.86 7.98 21.28
N TYR A 143 -13.25 6.83 21.61
CA TYR A 143 -13.78 5.92 22.62
C TYR A 143 -13.96 6.62 23.99
N ASN A 144 -15.15 6.55 24.55
CA ASN A 144 -15.53 7.19 25.84
C ASN A 144 -15.27 8.71 25.87
N SER A 145 -15.27 9.41 24.76
CA SER A 145 -15.17 10.88 24.74
C SER A 145 -16.45 11.53 25.26
N GLY A 146 -17.60 10.93 24.96
CA GLY A 146 -18.91 11.55 25.16
C GLY A 146 -19.28 12.56 24.08
N ASP A 147 -18.43 12.77 23.10
CA ASP A 147 -18.65 13.68 21.97
C ASP A 147 -19.66 13.09 20.98
N ALA A 148 -20.44 13.94 20.38
CA ALA A 148 -21.35 13.53 19.30
C ALA A 148 -20.62 13.36 17.97
N SER A 149 -19.50 14.08 17.81
CA SER A 149 -18.59 14.02 16.67
C SER A 149 -17.16 14.31 17.14
N THR A 150 -16.19 13.75 16.46
CA THR A 150 -14.76 14.01 16.72
C THR A 150 -14.07 14.22 15.37
N VAL A 151 -13.53 15.41 15.17
CA VAL A 151 -12.68 15.75 14.01
C VAL A 151 -11.41 16.40 14.52
N SER A 152 -10.27 15.79 14.23
CA SER A 152 -8.98 16.29 14.69
C SER A 152 -7.91 16.06 13.64
N TRP A 153 -7.03 17.03 13.54
CA TRP A 153 -5.96 17.10 12.56
C TRP A 153 -4.61 16.96 13.21
N LEU A 154 -3.76 16.14 12.64
CA LEU A 154 -2.34 16.09 12.93
C LEU A 154 -1.60 16.62 11.70
N ILE A 155 -1.03 17.80 11.81
CA ILE A 155 -0.45 18.54 10.68
C ILE A 155 1.07 18.52 10.85
N THR A 156 1.78 18.06 9.83
CA THR A 156 3.24 18.06 9.78
C THR A 156 3.80 19.48 9.81
N PRO A 157 5.07 19.69 10.18
CA PRO A 157 5.76 20.93 9.84
C PRO A 157 5.75 21.15 8.34
N GLY A 158 5.93 22.39 7.91
CA GLY A 158 6.03 22.71 6.47
C GLY A 158 7.23 22.01 5.84
N ILE A 159 7.00 21.24 4.80
CA ILE A 159 8.02 20.53 4.03
C ILE A 159 8.17 21.24 2.69
N ASP A 160 9.41 21.67 2.38
CA ASP A 160 9.71 22.33 1.10
C ASP A 160 10.00 21.28 0.03
N LEU A 161 9.09 21.15 -0.92
CA LEU A 161 9.16 20.23 -2.05
C LEU A 161 9.56 20.92 -3.38
N ASP A 162 9.73 22.23 -3.40
CA ASP A 162 9.93 23.01 -4.63
C ASP A 162 11.17 22.59 -5.45
N ALA A 163 12.16 21.98 -4.80
CA ALA A 163 13.40 21.55 -5.44
C ALA A 163 13.40 20.06 -5.84
N GLN A 164 12.29 19.37 -5.62
CA GLN A 164 12.19 17.92 -5.85
C GLN A 164 11.57 17.66 -7.23
N GLU A 165 12.05 16.63 -7.91
CA GLU A 165 11.47 16.14 -9.17
C GLU A 165 10.50 14.97 -8.97
N PHE A 166 10.71 14.21 -7.89
CA PHE A 166 9.86 13.10 -7.46
C PHE A 166 9.75 13.10 -5.94
N GLU A 167 8.54 13.19 -5.44
CA GLU A 167 8.25 13.12 -4.02
C GLU A 167 7.44 11.87 -3.71
N PHE A 168 7.76 11.27 -2.58
CA PHE A 168 6.99 10.19 -2.00
C PHE A 168 6.61 10.53 -0.57
N PHE A 169 5.39 10.23 -0.23
CA PHE A 169 4.92 10.21 1.14
C PHE A 169 4.52 8.78 1.47
N ASP A 170 5.20 8.20 2.42
CA ASP A 170 4.93 6.84 2.92
C ASP A 170 4.53 6.91 4.38
N PHE A 171 3.49 6.20 4.75
CA PHE A 171 3.07 6.08 6.14
C PHE A 171 2.31 4.77 6.35
N GLU A 172 2.41 4.24 7.54
CA GLU A 172 1.63 3.09 7.96
C GLU A 172 0.41 3.55 8.76
N SER A 173 -0.73 2.98 8.50
CA SER A 173 -1.94 3.23 9.27
C SER A 173 -2.65 1.94 9.66
N SER A 174 -3.26 1.93 10.83
CA SER A 174 -4.09 0.83 11.27
C SER A 174 -5.36 1.32 11.97
N ASN A 175 -6.41 0.54 11.86
CA ASN A 175 -7.65 0.78 12.58
C ASN A 175 -7.99 -0.47 13.40
N SER A 176 -8.03 -0.33 14.72
CA SER A 176 -8.29 -1.45 15.64
C SER A 176 -9.76 -1.85 15.72
N TYR A 177 -10.68 -0.95 15.34
CA TYR A 177 -12.12 -1.17 15.44
C TYR A 177 -12.82 -0.63 14.19
N SER A 178 -13.69 -1.45 13.61
CA SER A 178 -14.51 -1.05 12.45
C SER A 178 -15.78 -0.34 12.93
N ASP A 179 -15.65 0.92 13.33
CA ASP A 179 -16.74 1.74 13.89
C ASP A 179 -17.22 2.85 12.95
N GLY A 180 -16.72 2.88 11.71
CA GLY A 180 -17.04 3.92 10.72
C GLY A 180 -16.15 5.16 10.83
N SER A 181 -15.08 5.14 11.63
CA SER A 181 -14.08 6.19 11.63
C SER A 181 -13.33 6.23 10.29
N GLU A 182 -13.04 7.42 9.82
CA GLU A 182 -12.31 7.68 8.57
C GLU A 182 -10.99 8.38 8.88
N LEU A 183 -9.95 8.01 8.17
CA LEU A 183 -8.66 8.70 8.13
C LEU A 183 -8.49 9.31 6.75
N GLU A 184 -8.32 10.62 6.69
CA GLU A 184 -8.05 11.35 5.47
C GLU A 184 -6.61 11.86 5.47
N LEU A 185 -5.94 11.75 4.34
CA LEU A 185 -4.65 12.38 4.09
C LEU A 185 -4.88 13.55 3.14
N LEU A 186 -4.43 14.73 3.55
CA LEU A 186 -4.47 15.95 2.74
C LEU A 186 -3.04 16.45 2.50
N ILE A 187 -2.75 16.84 1.26
CA ILE A 187 -1.47 17.39 0.81
C ILE A 187 -1.73 18.76 0.18
#